data_ffce8f89090833e4e8b9ba6f108f195c
#
_entry.id   ffce8f89090833e4e8b9ba6f108f195c
#
_cell.length_a   1.000
_cell.length_b   1.000
_cell.length_c   1.000
_cell.angle_alpha   90.00
_cell.angle_beta   90.00
_cell.angle_gamma   90.00
#
_symmetry.space_group_name_H-M   'P 1'
#
loop_
_entity.id
_entity.type
_entity.pdbx_description
1 polymer ?
#
loop_
_entity_poly.entity_id
_entity_poly.type
_entity_poly.pdbx_seq_one_letter_code
_entity_poly.pdbx_strand_id
1 'polypeptide(L)'
;GYDLYAAADSVHFAYKTLNGDGTLVARVVSIAGDYSDDLTGAGVMIRESLATDSITMIARLTKASGLDYLYRASNGGSIVQVGGPAVAPPYWVKMVRSGNNFSVYQSSDGASWTQVGATQTIGMSSTAYAGIWINGHYNSFMCTAVMDSVSIP
;
A
#
# COMPACT_ATOMS: atom_id res chain seq x y z
N GLY A 1 -12.80 6.12 0.26
CA GLY A 1 -12.78 4.69 -0.04
C GLY A 1 -13.30 3.88 1.14
N TYR A 2 -14.02 2.80 0.88
CA TYR A 2 -14.79 2.13 1.92
C TYR A 2 -14.01 1.06 2.67
N ASP A 3 -13.25 0.19 2.03
CA ASP A 3 -12.45 -0.81 2.74
C ASP A 3 -11.55 -1.61 1.79
N LEU A 4 -10.49 -2.22 2.36
CA LEU A 4 -9.58 -3.15 1.69
C LEU A 4 -9.82 -4.62 2.08
N TYR A 5 -10.77 -4.92 2.96
CA TYR A 5 -10.98 -6.26 3.52
C TYR A 5 -12.00 -7.11 2.75
N ALA A 6 -12.83 -6.47 1.94
CA ALA A 6 -13.79 -7.18 1.10
C ALA A 6 -13.14 -7.75 -0.16
N ALA A 7 -13.92 -8.52 -0.93
CA ALA A 7 -13.51 -9.00 -2.24
C ALA A 7 -13.30 -7.87 -3.28
N ALA A 8 -13.57 -6.61 -2.89
CA ALA A 8 -13.45 -5.43 -3.74
C ALA A 8 -12.89 -4.24 -2.95
N ASP A 9 -12.02 -3.46 -3.59
CA ASP A 9 -11.34 -2.30 -3.00
C ASP A 9 -12.06 -1.00 -3.34
N SER A 10 -12.06 -0.05 -2.40
CA SER A 10 -12.51 1.33 -2.64
C SER A 10 -11.46 2.29 -2.09
N VAL A 11 -10.55 2.74 -2.94
CA VAL A 11 -9.39 3.58 -2.58
C VAL A 11 -9.23 4.73 -3.56
N HIS A 12 -8.53 5.78 -3.15
CA HIS A 12 -7.98 6.76 -4.08
C HIS A 12 -6.57 6.31 -4.47
N PHE A 13 -6.34 6.13 -5.76
CA PHE A 13 -5.10 5.60 -6.30
C PHE A 13 -4.57 6.51 -7.42
N ALA A 14 -3.43 7.13 -7.20
CA ALA A 14 -2.69 7.88 -8.21
C ALA A 14 -1.56 7.00 -8.74
N TYR A 15 -1.59 6.66 -10.02
CA TYR A 15 -0.78 5.59 -10.58
C TYR A 15 -0.21 5.91 -11.95
N LYS A 16 0.75 5.10 -12.35
CA LYS A 16 1.21 4.94 -13.73
C LYS A 16 1.41 3.46 -14.06
N THR A 17 1.60 3.15 -15.33
CA THR A 17 1.88 1.79 -15.78
C THR A 17 3.28 1.38 -15.35
N LEU A 18 3.38 0.20 -14.75
CA LEU A 18 4.63 -0.50 -14.43
C LEU A 18 4.77 -1.68 -15.38
N ASN A 19 5.89 -1.77 -16.09
CA ASN A 19 6.22 -2.91 -16.95
C ASN A 19 7.38 -3.70 -16.33
N GLY A 20 7.09 -4.90 -15.84
CA GLY A 20 8.07 -5.78 -15.19
C GLY A 20 8.38 -5.40 -13.75
N ASP A 21 9.65 -5.40 -13.42
CA ASP A 21 10.17 -5.15 -12.08
C ASP A 21 10.16 -3.66 -11.72
N GLY A 22 10.15 -3.36 -10.43
CA GLY A 22 10.18 -1.98 -9.99
C GLY A 22 10.26 -1.82 -8.48
N THR A 23 10.71 -0.64 -8.08
CA THR A 23 10.78 -0.25 -6.66
C THR A 23 9.98 1.04 -6.46
N LEU A 24 8.96 0.96 -5.62
CA LEU A 24 8.16 2.11 -5.19
C LEU A 24 8.65 2.58 -3.82
N VAL A 25 8.81 3.89 -3.67
CA VAL A 25 9.17 4.51 -2.38
C VAL A 25 8.26 5.70 -2.15
N ALA A 26 7.84 5.89 -0.91
CA ALA A 26 7.18 7.12 -0.46
C ALA A 26 7.48 7.37 1.01
N ARG A 27 7.60 8.64 1.41
CA ARG A 27 7.51 9.04 2.80
C ARG A 27 6.09 9.53 3.06
N VAL A 28 5.40 8.88 3.96
CA VAL A 28 4.09 9.32 4.47
C VAL A 28 4.37 10.30 5.59
N VAL A 29 4.14 11.59 5.34
CA VAL A 29 4.47 12.69 6.25
C VAL A 29 3.40 12.82 7.32
N SER A 30 2.13 12.74 6.91
CA SER A 30 0.99 12.81 7.83
C SER A 30 -0.22 12.10 7.25
N ILE A 31 -1.08 11.62 8.13
CA ILE A 31 -2.41 11.09 7.81
C ILE A 31 -3.40 11.77 8.76
N ALA A 32 -4.40 12.44 8.19
CA ALA A 32 -5.47 13.11 8.91
C ALA A 32 -6.83 12.64 8.38
N GLY A 33 -7.82 12.59 9.24
CA GLY A 33 -9.20 12.23 8.87
C GLY A 33 -10.17 12.63 9.97
N ASP A 34 -11.41 12.84 9.57
CA ASP A 34 -12.49 13.31 10.46
C ASP A 34 -12.98 12.22 11.43
N TYR A 35 -12.61 10.97 11.18
CA TYR A 35 -12.94 9.86 12.03
C TYR A 35 -11.73 9.42 12.88
N SER A 36 -11.99 9.02 14.11
CA SER A 36 -10.96 8.54 15.06
C SER A 36 -10.46 7.12 14.77
N ASP A 37 -10.69 6.62 13.55
CA ASP A 37 -10.30 5.28 13.17
C ASP A 37 -8.80 5.19 12.87
N ASP A 38 -8.14 4.32 13.57
CA ASP A 38 -6.72 4.05 13.44
C ASP A 38 -6.34 3.34 12.12
N LEU A 39 -7.33 2.86 11.36
CA LEU A 39 -7.13 2.14 10.10
C LEU A 39 -7.13 3.01 8.85
N THR A 40 -7.41 4.32 8.97
CA THR A 40 -7.12 5.27 7.89
C THR A 40 -5.65 5.13 7.49
N GLY A 41 -5.39 4.83 6.22
CA GLY A 41 -4.06 4.45 5.77
C GLY A 41 -3.67 5.03 4.43
N ALA A 42 -2.37 5.13 4.23
CA ALA A 42 -1.75 5.60 3.00
C ALA A 42 -0.42 4.89 2.74
N GLY A 43 0.04 4.91 1.49
CA GLY A 43 1.32 4.31 1.15
C GLY A 43 1.46 4.02 -0.34
N VAL A 44 2.07 2.88 -0.69
CA VAL A 44 2.30 2.48 -2.07
C VAL A 44 1.55 1.19 -2.41
N MET A 45 1.14 1.07 -3.67
CA MET A 45 0.34 -0.04 -4.17
C MET A 45 0.82 -0.46 -5.56
N ILE A 46 0.83 -1.77 -5.82
CA ILE A 46 0.90 -2.35 -7.17
C ILE A 46 -0.33 -3.22 -7.35
N ARG A 47 -1.03 -3.06 -8.48
CA ARG A 47 -2.19 -3.88 -8.82
C ARG A 47 -2.21 -4.23 -10.29
N GLU A 48 -2.72 -5.41 -10.62
CA GLU A 48 -2.74 -5.93 -11.99
C GLU A 48 -3.66 -5.14 -12.91
N SER A 49 -4.82 -4.73 -12.39
CA SER A 49 -5.82 -3.96 -13.13
C SER A 49 -6.48 -2.90 -12.24
N LEU A 50 -7.30 -2.03 -12.83
CA LEU A 50 -8.08 -1.03 -12.08
C LEU A 50 -9.44 -1.58 -11.58
N ALA A 51 -9.75 -2.85 -11.85
CA ALA A 51 -10.93 -3.49 -11.31
C ALA A 51 -10.85 -3.58 -9.77
N THR A 52 -11.95 -3.36 -9.09
CA THR A 52 -12.00 -3.31 -7.62
C THR A 52 -11.57 -4.61 -6.96
N ASP A 53 -11.72 -5.73 -7.63
CA ASP A 53 -11.37 -7.08 -7.18
C ASP A 53 -9.99 -7.58 -7.65
N SER A 54 -9.17 -6.69 -8.21
CA SER A 54 -7.88 -7.01 -8.83
C SER A 54 -6.90 -7.66 -7.88
N ILE A 55 -6.04 -8.53 -8.42
CA ILE A 55 -4.76 -8.93 -7.80
C ILE A 55 -4.00 -7.68 -7.39
N THR A 56 -3.53 -7.62 -6.15
CA THR A 56 -2.90 -6.40 -5.61
C THR A 56 -1.91 -6.71 -4.50
N MET A 57 -0.90 -5.85 -4.37
CA MET A 57 0.01 -5.76 -3.23
C MET A 57 0.04 -4.32 -2.73
N ILE A 58 -0.14 -4.13 -1.43
CA ILE A 58 -0.36 -2.83 -0.78
C ILE A 58 0.56 -2.72 0.42
N ALA A 59 1.41 -1.72 0.47
CA ALA A 59 2.12 -1.32 1.69
C ALA A 59 1.34 -0.16 2.33
N ARG A 60 0.94 -0.33 3.59
CA ARG A 60 0.08 0.61 4.30
C ARG A 60 0.75 1.11 5.57
N LEU A 61 0.91 2.42 5.69
CA LEU A 61 1.09 3.07 6.96
C LEU A 61 -0.27 3.60 7.42
N THR A 62 -0.66 3.25 8.63
CA THR A 62 -1.91 3.71 9.24
C THR A 62 -1.67 4.94 10.10
N LYS A 63 -2.75 5.62 10.47
CA LYS A 63 -2.69 6.81 11.32
C LYS A 63 -2.09 6.50 12.70
N ALA A 64 -2.42 5.36 13.30
CA ALA A 64 -1.99 5.00 14.65
C ALA A 64 -1.68 3.51 14.89
N SER A 65 -2.10 2.61 13.98
CA SER A 65 -1.92 1.15 14.16
C SER A 65 -0.61 0.60 13.57
N GLY A 66 0.25 1.47 13.04
CA GLY A 66 1.55 1.07 12.52
C GLY A 66 1.58 0.81 11.03
N LEU A 67 2.61 0.11 10.58
CA LEU A 67 2.83 -0.29 9.19
C LEU A 67 2.50 -1.77 9.02
N ASP A 68 1.78 -2.08 7.95
CA ASP A 68 1.51 -3.45 7.52
C ASP A 68 1.54 -3.54 6.00
N TYR A 69 1.36 -4.76 5.47
CA TYR A 69 1.03 -4.92 4.07
C TYR A 69 -0.15 -5.86 3.89
N LEU A 70 -0.86 -5.63 2.79
CA LEU A 70 -2.02 -6.42 2.41
C LEU A 70 -1.84 -6.91 0.98
N TYR A 71 -2.38 -8.09 0.67
CA TYR A 71 -2.37 -8.58 -0.71
C TYR A 71 -3.60 -9.43 -1.03
N ARG A 72 -3.95 -9.43 -2.32
CA ARG A 72 -4.93 -10.33 -2.93
C ARG A 72 -4.23 -11.09 -4.05
N ALA A 73 -4.16 -12.40 -3.93
CA ALA A 73 -3.40 -13.26 -4.84
C ALA A 73 -4.18 -13.73 -6.07
N SER A 74 -5.52 -13.52 -6.10
CA SER A 74 -6.39 -13.84 -7.23
C SER A 74 -7.52 -12.83 -7.33
N ASN A 75 -8.02 -12.56 -8.52
CA ASN A 75 -9.17 -11.66 -8.72
C ASN A 75 -10.37 -12.14 -7.90
N GLY A 76 -11.00 -11.23 -7.15
CA GLY A 76 -12.11 -11.53 -6.25
C GLY A 76 -11.75 -12.35 -5.01
N GLY A 77 -10.47 -12.67 -4.82
CA GLY A 77 -9.99 -13.37 -3.64
C GLY A 77 -10.00 -12.50 -2.39
N SER A 78 -9.92 -13.14 -1.23
CA SER A 78 -9.81 -12.43 0.05
C SER A 78 -8.49 -11.70 0.18
N ILE A 79 -8.52 -10.57 0.86
CA ILE A 79 -7.30 -9.86 1.29
C ILE A 79 -6.65 -10.63 2.44
N VAL A 80 -5.35 -10.80 2.35
CA VAL A 80 -4.48 -11.26 3.44
C VAL A 80 -3.72 -10.08 3.99
N GLN A 81 -3.74 -9.89 5.30
CA GLN A 81 -2.99 -8.85 6.00
C GLN A 81 -1.81 -9.46 6.74
N VAL A 82 -0.66 -8.82 6.65
CA VAL A 82 0.55 -9.18 7.39
C VAL A 82 1.00 -7.96 8.18
N GLY A 83 0.93 -8.09 9.50
CA GLY A 83 1.32 -7.02 10.43
C GLY A 83 2.81 -6.73 10.40
N GLY A 84 3.15 -5.50 10.70
CA GLY A 84 4.51 -5.00 10.80
C GLY A 84 4.73 -4.20 12.08
N PRO A 85 5.69 -3.25 12.09
CA PRO A 85 6.04 -2.51 13.29
C PRO A 85 4.99 -1.46 13.68
N ALA A 86 4.88 -1.22 14.98
CA ALA A 86 4.06 -0.15 15.55
C ALA A 86 4.80 1.20 15.39
N VAL A 87 4.63 1.82 14.22
CA VAL A 87 5.23 3.11 13.86
C VAL A 87 4.15 4.08 13.38
N ALA A 88 4.44 5.37 13.40
CA ALA A 88 3.50 6.42 13.00
C ALA A 88 4.16 7.39 12.00
N PRO A 89 3.37 8.13 11.19
CA PRO A 89 3.92 9.21 10.37
C PRO A 89 4.67 10.27 11.19
N PRO A 90 5.75 10.87 10.68
CA PRO A 90 6.33 10.66 9.34
C PRO A 90 7.18 9.39 9.27
N TYR A 91 6.94 8.56 8.25
CA TYR A 91 7.64 7.29 8.08
C TYR A 91 7.74 6.89 6.61
N TRP A 92 8.77 6.10 6.28
CA TRP A 92 9.05 5.67 4.91
C TRP A 92 8.54 4.26 4.65
N VAL A 93 7.94 4.07 3.49
CA VAL A 93 7.51 2.76 2.98
C VAL A 93 8.15 2.50 1.62
N LYS A 94 8.58 1.27 1.39
CA LYS A 94 9.13 0.81 0.11
C LYS A 94 8.54 -0.53 -0.26
N MET A 95 8.19 -0.70 -1.53
CA MET A 95 7.78 -1.97 -2.12
C MET A 95 8.70 -2.30 -3.29
N VAL A 96 9.18 -3.53 -3.33
CA VAL A 96 10.00 -4.05 -4.43
C VAL A 96 9.26 -5.18 -5.11
N ARG A 97 9.11 -5.10 -6.43
CA ARG A 97 8.67 -6.18 -7.29
C ARG A 97 9.86 -6.74 -8.06
N SER A 98 10.05 -8.06 -8.01
CA SER A 98 11.00 -8.81 -8.84
C SER A 98 10.29 -10.06 -9.39
N GLY A 99 9.86 -9.98 -10.65
CA GLY A 99 8.96 -10.95 -11.26
C GLY A 99 7.64 -11.05 -10.51
N ASN A 100 7.35 -12.21 -9.95
CA ASN A 100 6.18 -12.46 -9.11
C ASN A 100 6.47 -12.31 -7.60
N ASN A 101 7.67 -11.91 -7.22
CA ASN A 101 8.03 -11.72 -5.81
C ASN A 101 7.87 -10.26 -5.40
N PHE A 102 7.16 -10.04 -4.30
CA PHE A 102 6.88 -8.74 -3.72
C PHE A 102 7.40 -8.68 -2.30
N SER A 103 8.18 -7.66 -1.98
CA SER A 103 8.74 -7.40 -0.65
C SER A 103 8.43 -5.98 -0.21
N VAL A 104 8.03 -5.81 1.04
CA VAL A 104 7.76 -4.51 1.65
C VAL A 104 8.86 -4.20 2.66
N TYR A 105 9.29 -2.96 2.71
CA TYR A 105 10.31 -2.46 3.62
C TYR A 105 9.85 -1.19 4.29
N GLN A 106 10.42 -0.93 5.44
CA GLN A 106 10.23 0.26 6.25
C GLN A 106 11.54 0.98 6.51
N SER A 107 11.47 2.28 6.79
CA SER A 107 12.60 3.06 7.25
C SER A 107 12.14 4.29 8.02
N SER A 108 12.90 4.71 9.03
CA SER A 108 12.72 5.98 9.74
C SER A 108 13.48 7.14 9.06
N ASP A 109 14.52 6.84 8.28
CA ASP A 109 15.44 7.82 7.70
C ASP A 109 15.47 7.82 6.15
N GLY A 110 14.83 6.85 5.50
CA GLY A 110 14.84 6.67 4.05
C GLY A 110 16.14 6.10 3.49
N ALA A 111 17.10 5.76 4.33
CA ALA A 111 18.42 5.22 3.95
C ALA A 111 18.58 3.78 4.44
N SER A 112 18.28 3.52 5.69
CA SER A 112 18.38 2.19 6.31
C SER A 112 17.03 1.48 6.24
N TRP A 113 16.97 0.34 5.56
CA TRP A 113 15.72 -0.35 5.26
C TRP A 113 15.63 -1.71 5.96
N THR A 114 14.51 -1.98 6.62
CA THR A 114 14.19 -3.27 7.23
C THR A 114 12.98 -3.86 6.53
N GLN A 115 13.07 -5.13 6.15
CA GLN A 115 11.94 -5.83 5.53
C GLN A 115 10.81 -6.05 6.54
N VAL A 116 9.58 -5.86 6.10
CA VAL A 116 8.35 -6.12 6.85
C VAL A 116 7.78 -7.47 6.41
N GLY A 117 7.73 -8.41 7.33
CA GLY A 117 7.25 -9.77 7.05
C GLY A 117 8.09 -10.51 6.00
N ALA A 118 7.50 -11.50 5.38
CA ALA A 118 8.14 -12.30 4.33
C ALA A 118 7.81 -11.77 2.93
N THR A 119 8.69 -12.05 1.97
CA THR A 119 8.40 -11.87 0.55
C THR A 119 7.21 -12.72 0.13
N GLN A 120 6.26 -12.13 -0.60
CA GLN A 120 5.09 -12.82 -1.13
C GLN A 120 5.29 -13.12 -2.61
N THR A 121 4.94 -14.35 -3.01
CA THR A 121 4.90 -14.72 -4.42
C THR A 121 3.46 -14.63 -4.92
N ILE A 122 3.19 -13.67 -5.79
CA ILE A 122 1.85 -13.36 -6.32
C ILE A 122 1.94 -13.38 -7.84
N GLY A 123 1.19 -14.27 -8.48
CA GLY A 123 1.09 -14.33 -9.95
C GLY A 123 0.42 -13.07 -10.47
N MET A 124 1.18 -12.10 -10.95
CA MET A 124 0.69 -10.83 -11.48
C MET A 124 1.27 -10.59 -12.87
N SER A 125 0.46 -10.12 -13.79
CA SER A 125 0.88 -9.73 -15.15
C SER A 125 2.14 -8.86 -15.11
N SER A 126 3.01 -8.99 -16.12
CA SER A 126 4.19 -8.14 -16.26
C SER A 126 3.82 -6.66 -16.39
N THR A 127 2.69 -6.36 -17.03
CA THR A 127 2.11 -5.01 -17.06
C THR A 127 1.13 -4.86 -15.90
N ALA A 128 1.36 -3.89 -15.05
CA ALA A 128 0.56 -3.59 -13.86
C ALA A 128 0.46 -2.07 -13.64
N TYR A 129 -0.27 -1.65 -12.63
CA TYR A 129 -0.36 -0.25 -12.21
C TYR A 129 0.33 -0.09 -10.85
N ALA A 130 1.22 0.90 -10.77
CA ALA A 130 2.00 1.20 -9.58
C ALA A 130 1.83 2.66 -9.16
N GLY A 131 1.68 2.93 -7.88
CA GLY A 131 1.43 4.29 -7.43
C GLY A 131 1.28 4.45 -5.93
N ILE A 132 0.84 5.65 -5.55
CA ILE A 132 0.47 6.00 -4.18
C ILE A 132 -1.03 5.88 -4.00
N TRP A 133 -1.45 5.54 -2.79
CA TRP A 133 -2.86 5.36 -2.48
C TRP A 133 -3.20 5.88 -1.08
N ILE A 134 -4.50 6.16 -0.87
CA ILE A 134 -5.07 6.53 0.40
C ILE A 134 -6.47 5.92 0.55
N ASN A 135 -6.81 5.53 1.77
CA ASN A 135 -8.13 5.05 2.16
C ASN A 135 -8.54 5.63 3.51
N GLY A 136 -9.76 6.16 3.59
CA GLY A 136 -10.34 6.73 4.82
C GLY A 136 -11.05 5.71 5.71
N HIS A 137 -11.09 4.43 5.35
CA HIS A 137 -11.79 3.31 6.00
C HIS A 137 -13.33 3.44 6.01
N TYR A 138 -13.91 4.62 6.01
CA TYR A 138 -15.36 4.86 5.95
C TYR A 138 -15.73 5.85 4.83
N ASN A 139 -16.83 5.57 4.10
CA ASN A 139 -17.28 6.38 2.97
C ASN A 139 -17.73 7.81 3.34
N SER A 140 -18.16 8.01 4.56
CA SER A 140 -18.75 9.28 5.00
C SER A 140 -17.73 10.28 5.54
N PHE A 141 -16.46 9.90 5.62
CA PHE A 141 -15.41 10.74 6.20
C PHE A 141 -14.31 11.06 5.18
N MET A 142 -13.89 12.30 5.18
CA MET A 142 -12.76 12.74 4.40
C MET A 142 -11.45 12.36 5.11
N CYS A 143 -10.46 11.94 4.32
CA CYS A 143 -9.11 11.72 4.80
C CYS A 143 -8.10 12.41 3.89
N THR A 144 -7.01 12.86 4.48
CA THR A 144 -5.91 13.51 3.79
C THR A 144 -4.61 12.86 4.20
N ALA A 145 -3.79 12.49 3.24
CA ALA A 145 -2.40 12.11 3.49
C ALA A 145 -1.46 13.06 2.75
N VAL A 146 -0.42 13.48 3.42
CA VAL A 146 0.69 14.19 2.80
C VAL A 146 1.81 13.18 2.59
N MET A 147 2.26 13.05 1.35
CA MET A 147 3.39 12.20 0.99
C MET A 147 4.42 13.02 0.23
N ASP A 148 5.69 12.81 0.54
CA ASP A 148 6.82 13.37 -0.20
C ASP A 148 7.83 12.28 -0.58
N SER A 149 8.91 12.69 -1.26
CA SER A 149 9.98 11.78 -1.69
C SER A 149 9.44 10.53 -2.42
N VAL A 150 8.37 10.75 -3.20
CA VAL A 150 7.69 9.68 -3.94
C VAL A 150 8.51 9.32 -5.18
N SER A 151 8.88 8.05 -5.29
CA SER A 151 9.52 7.46 -6.46
C SER A 151 8.71 6.27 -6.93
N ILE A 152 8.21 6.36 -8.16
CA ILE A 152 7.48 5.30 -8.86
C ILE A 152 8.19 5.05 -10.19
N PRO A 153 8.60 3.84 -10.54
CA PRO A 153 9.35 3.53 -11.76
C PRO A 153 8.59 3.79 -13.03
#